data_016640d0e4a4a59438d045d911e2ebe5
#
_entry.id   016640d0e4a4a59438d045d911e2ebe5
#
_cell.length_a   1.000
_cell.length_b   1.000
_cell.length_c   1.000
_cell.angle_alpha   90.00
_cell.angle_beta   90.00
_cell.angle_gamma   90.00
#
_symmetry.space_group_name_H-M   'P 1'
#
loop_
_entity.id
_entity.type
_entity.pdbx_description
1 polymer ?
#
loop_
_entity_poly.entity_id
_entity_poly.type
_entity_poly.pdbx_seq_one_letter_code
_entity_poly.pdbx_strand_id
1 'polypeptide(L)'
;LNEPYKLNYEISGEDKKKKKQDLLNKMWRNQCINDTYEPGSTFKVVTATAALENNVVTLDSRFSCPGFRIVDDRKIRCHKTTGHGAETFLQGTMNSCNPVFIDVGLKVGVKKFYKELDKLGLLQKTGIDIPGEAGTIIHQIKNVGNVELATMSFGQSFQITPVQYL
;
A
#
# COMPACT_ATOMS: atom_id res chain seq x y z
N LEU A 1 2.27 11.34 -29.20
CA LEU A 1 2.39 12.57 -28.39
C LEU A 1 1.41 13.70 -28.78
N ASN A 2 0.70 13.61 -29.91
CA ASN A 2 -0.17 14.68 -30.43
C ASN A 2 -1.69 14.46 -30.17
N GLU A 3 -2.11 13.34 -29.63
CA GLU A 3 -3.53 13.02 -29.43
C GLU A 3 -4.22 13.85 -28.33
N PRO A 4 -3.57 14.23 -27.20
CA PRO A 4 -4.23 14.98 -26.12
C PRO A 4 -4.68 16.40 -26.53
N TYR A 5 -4.18 16.92 -27.64
CA TYR A 5 -4.44 18.31 -28.08
C TYR A 5 -5.60 18.47 -29.07
N LYS A 6 -6.21 17.39 -29.52
CA LYS A 6 -7.41 17.49 -30.38
C LYS A 6 -8.59 17.98 -29.54
N LEU A 7 -8.80 19.28 -29.52
CA LEU A 7 -9.96 19.92 -28.90
C LEU A 7 -11.16 19.81 -29.83
N ASN A 8 -12.28 19.31 -29.31
CA ASN A 8 -13.55 19.36 -30.04
C ASN A 8 -13.96 20.81 -30.27
N TYR A 9 -14.27 21.21 -31.50
CA TYR A 9 -14.54 22.60 -31.92
C TYR A 9 -15.88 23.16 -31.40
N GLU A 10 -16.73 22.34 -30.79
CA GLU A 10 -18.06 22.71 -30.32
C GLU A 10 -18.10 23.33 -28.90
N ILE A 11 -16.95 23.55 -28.26
CA ILE A 11 -16.86 24.06 -26.90
C ILE A 11 -16.65 25.59 -26.93
N SER A 12 -17.33 26.33 -26.05
CA SER A 12 -17.17 27.79 -25.89
C SER A 12 -15.73 28.22 -25.64
N GLY A 13 -15.36 29.47 -25.90
CA GLY A 13 -13.99 29.95 -25.81
C GLY A 13 -13.39 29.81 -24.40
N GLU A 14 -14.21 30.03 -23.34
CA GLU A 14 -13.76 29.84 -21.94
C GLU A 14 -13.63 28.39 -21.56
N ASP A 15 -14.58 27.55 -21.93
CA ASP A 15 -14.53 26.10 -21.70
C ASP A 15 -13.36 25.47 -22.47
N LYS A 16 -13.03 26.00 -23.62
CA LYS A 16 -11.90 25.59 -24.44
C LYS A 16 -10.56 25.86 -23.76
N LYS A 17 -10.41 27.03 -23.14
CA LYS A 17 -9.20 27.39 -22.37
C LYS A 17 -9.06 26.50 -21.15
N LYS A 18 -10.13 26.28 -20.39
CA LYS A 18 -10.15 25.41 -19.22
C LYS A 18 -9.80 23.97 -19.59
N LYS A 19 -10.43 23.43 -20.61
CA LYS A 19 -10.16 22.06 -21.10
C LYS A 19 -8.74 21.90 -21.60
N LYS A 20 -8.18 22.91 -22.29
CA LYS A 20 -6.76 22.91 -22.69
C LYS A 20 -5.84 22.88 -21.49
N GLN A 21 -6.09 23.70 -20.46
CA GLN A 21 -5.31 23.74 -19.24
C GLN A 21 -5.38 22.41 -18.49
N ASP A 22 -6.56 21.79 -18.41
CA ASP A 22 -6.74 20.48 -17.78
C ASP A 22 -5.96 19.39 -18.53
N LEU A 23 -5.94 19.44 -19.87
CA LEU A 23 -5.16 18.50 -20.68
C LEU A 23 -3.64 18.70 -20.49
N LEU A 24 -3.19 19.94 -20.43
CA LEU A 24 -1.79 20.28 -20.14
C LEU A 24 -1.39 19.79 -18.75
N ASN A 25 -2.22 20.04 -17.74
CA ASN A 25 -1.98 19.57 -16.38
C ASN A 25 -1.91 18.04 -16.31
N LYS A 26 -2.81 17.34 -17.02
CA LYS A 26 -2.76 15.86 -17.12
C LYS A 26 -1.49 15.37 -17.83
N MET A 27 -1.06 16.04 -18.87
CA MET A 27 0.15 15.68 -19.60
C MET A 27 1.43 15.89 -18.79
N TRP A 28 1.48 16.96 -17.99
CA TRP A 28 2.63 17.28 -17.14
C TRP A 28 2.62 16.51 -15.82
N ARG A 29 1.49 15.87 -15.49
CA ARG A 29 1.39 15.07 -14.26
C ARG A 29 2.24 13.81 -14.39
N ASN A 30 3.24 13.70 -13.55
CA ASN A 30 4.03 12.49 -13.41
C ASN A 30 3.38 11.58 -12.36
N GLN A 31 2.69 10.54 -12.81
CA GLN A 31 1.98 9.62 -11.92
C GLN A 31 2.88 8.93 -10.91
N CYS A 32 4.17 8.76 -11.23
CA CYS A 32 5.11 8.11 -10.30
C CYS A 32 5.38 8.92 -9.04
N ILE A 33 5.20 10.25 -9.09
CA ILE A 33 5.50 11.15 -7.99
C ILE A 33 4.30 11.95 -7.49
N ASN A 34 3.30 12.22 -8.38
CA ASN A 34 2.15 13.04 -8.02
C ASN A 34 0.96 12.22 -7.52
N ASP A 35 0.90 10.92 -7.84
CA ASP A 35 -0.22 10.05 -7.48
C ASP A 35 0.18 9.09 -6.36
N THR A 36 -0.77 8.86 -5.46
CA THR A 36 -0.63 7.84 -4.41
C THR A 36 -1.57 6.68 -4.70
N TYR A 37 -1.17 5.49 -4.30
CA TYR A 37 -1.96 4.27 -4.46
C TYR A 37 -1.77 3.33 -3.27
N GLU A 38 -2.72 2.43 -3.06
CA GLU A 38 -2.56 1.33 -2.12
C GLU A 38 -1.65 0.27 -2.76
N PRO A 39 -0.46 -0.01 -2.19
CA PRO A 39 0.50 -0.92 -2.81
C PRO A 39 0.03 -2.38 -2.87
N GLY A 40 -0.98 -2.73 -2.06
CA GLY A 40 -1.53 -4.08 -2.03
C GLY A 40 -0.49 -5.14 -1.64
N SER A 41 -0.62 -6.33 -2.22
CA SER A 41 0.20 -7.50 -1.82
C SER A 41 1.70 -7.36 -2.05
N THR A 42 2.16 -6.43 -2.86
CA THR A 42 3.59 -6.15 -2.99
C THR A 42 4.17 -5.67 -1.66
N PHE A 43 3.39 -4.91 -0.90
CA PHE A 43 3.78 -4.39 0.42
C PHE A 43 4.05 -5.47 1.48
N LYS A 44 3.65 -6.70 1.25
CA LYS A 44 3.96 -7.84 2.13
C LYS A 44 5.46 -8.05 2.32
N VAL A 45 6.28 -7.60 1.37
CA VAL A 45 7.76 -7.62 1.52
C VAL A 45 8.17 -6.73 2.70
N VAL A 46 7.60 -5.52 2.81
CA VAL A 46 7.87 -4.61 3.93
C VAL A 46 7.44 -5.22 5.27
N THR A 47 6.25 -5.83 5.31
CA THR A 47 5.74 -6.50 6.51
C THR A 47 6.61 -7.71 6.88
N ALA A 48 7.08 -8.48 5.90
CA ALA A 48 8.00 -9.60 6.13
C ALA A 48 9.34 -9.11 6.70
N THR A 49 9.90 -8.05 6.12
CA THR A 49 11.12 -7.41 6.63
C THR A 49 10.93 -6.95 8.08
N ALA A 50 9.85 -6.23 8.37
CA ALA A 50 9.54 -5.79 9.73
C ALA A 50 9.44 -6.96 10.73
N ALA A 51 8.85 -8.07 10.31
CA ALA A 51 8.67 -9.24 11.17
C ALA A 51 9.99 -9.98 11.43
N LEU A 52 10.81 -10.15 10.42
CA LEU A 52 12.12 -10.83 10.52
C LEU A 52 13.12 -9.98 11.29
N GLU A 53 13.25 -8.68 10.98
CA GLU A 53 14.14 -7.76 11.69
C GLU A 53 13.82 -7.64 13.19
N ASN A 54 12.55 -7.74 13.55
CA ASN A 54 12.12 -7.73 14.94
C ASN A 54 12.08 -9.12 15.61
N ASN A 55 12.51 -10.17 14.92
CA ASN A 55 12.54 -11.56 15.40
C ASN A 55 11.17 -12.06 15.92
N VAL A 56 10.05 -11.58 15.36
CA VAL A 56 8.71 -12.00 15.76
C VAL A 56 8.22 -13.24 15.02
N VAL A 57 8.89 -13.59 13.92
CA VAL A 57 8.69 -14.81 13.15
C VAL A 57 10.02 -15.33 12.60
N THR A 58 10.05 -16.61 12.27
CA THR A 58 11.06 -17.26 11.42
C THR A 58 10.39 -17.79 10.15
N LEU A 59 11.14 -18.20 9.15
CA LEU A 59 10.59 -18.78 7.92
C LEU A 59 9.73 -20.03 8.20
N ASP A 60 10.03 -20.77 9.27
CA ASP A 60 9.33 -22.00 9.67
C ASP A 60 8.17 -21.73 10.65
N SER A 61 7.95 -20.48 11.07
CA SER A 61 6.80 -20.12 11.92
C SER A 61 5.50 -20.56 11.29
N ARG A 62 4.66 -21.26 12.06
CA ARG A 62 3.44 -21.90 11.56
C ARG A 62 2.21 -21.00 11.69
N PHE A 63 1.37 -21.02 10.66
CA PHE A 63 0.14 -20.29 10.53
C PHE A 63 -0.97 -21.17 9.96
N SER A 64 -2.19 -20.68 10.00
CA SER A 64 -3.36 -21.32 9.39
C SER A 64 -4.20 -20.31 8.64
N CYS A 65 -4.60 -20.67 7.42
CA CYS A 65 -5.47 -19.84 6.59
C CYS A 65 -6.75 -20.60 6.24
N PRO A 66 -7.86 -20.36 6.95
CA PRO A 66 -9.17 -20.91 6.62
C PRO A 66 -9.90 -20.14 5.50
N GLY A 67 -9.20 -19.25 4.79
CA GLY A 67 -9.77 -18.38 3.76
C GLY A 67 -10.14 -16.97 4.24
N PHE A 68 -10.03 -16.71 5.53
CA PHE A 68 -10.28 -15.41 6.14
C PHE A 68 -9.59 -15.29 7.51
N ARG A 69 -9.54 -14.05 8.03
CA ARG A 69 -9.19 -13.76 9.43
C ARG A 69 -10.23 -12.83 10.03
N ILE A 70 -10.61 -13.07 11.28
CA ILE A 70 -11.43 -12.13 12.04
C ILE A 70 -10.47 -11.30 12.89
N VAL A 71 -10.56 -9.98 12.76
CA VAL A 71 -9.81 -9.00 13.55
C VAL A 71 -10.84 -8.07 14.17
N ASP A 72 -10.93 -8.08 15.50
CA ASP A 72 -12.00 -7.45 16.24
C ASP A 72 -13.39 -7.89 15.68
N ASP A 73 -14.17 -6.98 15.10
CA ASP A 73 -15.48 -7.26 14.51
C ASP A 73 -15.44 -7.46 12.96
N ARG A 74 -14.25 -7.39 12.34
CA ARG A 74 -14.08 -7.41 10.89
C ARG A 74 -13.61 -8.75 10.37
N LYS A 75 -14.34 -9.29 9.38
CA LYS A 75 -13.92 -10.46 8.62
C LYS A 75 -13.14 -10.04 7.37
N ILE A 76 -11.84 -10.25 7.38
CA ILE A 76 -10.93 -9.94 6.27
C ILE A 76 -10.66 -11.23 5.49
N ARG A 77 -10.93 -11.22 4.20
CA ARG A 77 -10.85 -12.42 3.34
C ARG A 77 -9.46 -12.59 2.74
N CYS A 78 -9.05 -13.83 2.57
CA CYS A 78 -7.96 -14.20 1.68
C CYS A 78 -8.44 -14.14 0.22
N HIS A 79 -7.50 -13.91 -0.74
CA HIS A 79 -7.82 -14.05 -2.16
C HIS A 79 -8.26 -15.49 -2.50
N LYS A 80 -7.68 -16.49 -1.82
CA LYS A 80 -8.15 -17.87 -1.86
C LYS A 80 -9.19 -18.08 -0.74
N THR A 81 -10.45 -17.93 -1.07
CA THR A 81 -11.55 -17.97 -0.09
C THR A 81 -11.78 -19.35 0.55
N THR A 82 -11.32 -20.42 -0.10
CA THR A 82 -11.29 -21.79 0.45
C THR A 82 -10.16 -22.01 1.45
N GLY A 83 -9.24 -21.05 1.56
CA GLY A 83 -8.07 -21.12 2.45
C GLY A 83 -6.88 -21.86 1.84
N HIS A 84 -5.71 -21.62 2.44
CA HIS A 84 -4.47 -22.33 2.12
C HIS A 84 -4.21 -23.49 3.09
N GLY A 85 -5.00 -23.57 4.20
CA GLY A 85 -4.79 -24.54 5.26
C GLY A 85 -3.63 -24.19 6.17
N ALA A 86 -2.95 -25.18 6.71
CA ALA A 86 -1.74 -24.99 7.52
C ALA A 86 -0.54 -24.70 6.61
N GLU A 87 0.18 -23.63 6.90
CA GLU A 87 1.34 -23.20 6.12
C GLU A 87 2.41 -22.56 7.03
N THR A 88 3.67 -22.63 6.61
CA THR A 88 4.75 -21.88 7.24
C THR A 88 4.72 -20.43 6.79
N PHE A 89 5.48 -19.55 7.46
CA PHE A 89 5.62 -18.16 7.02
C PHE A 89 6.16 -18.06 5.59
N LEU A 90 7.14 -18.90 5.26
CA LEU A 90 7.68 -18.99 3.90
C LEU A 90 6.58 -19.37 2.89
N GLN A 91 5.80 -20.41 3.18
CA GLN A 91 4.68 -20.83 2.32
C GLN A 91 3.60 -19.74 2.20
N GLY A 92 3.23 -19.08 3.33
CA GLY A 92 2.29 -17.98 3.33
C GLY A 92 2.76 -16.77 2.51
N THR A 93 4.07 -16.54 2.47
CA THR A 93 4.69 -15.52 1.60
C THR A 93 4.59 -15.92 0.13
N MET A 94 4.97 -17.15 -0.21
CA MET A 94 4.86 -17.69 -1.59
C MET A 94 3.41 -17.67 -2.09
N ASN A 95 2.46 -17.98 -1.23
CA ASN A 95 1.03 -17.99 -1.53
C ASN A 95 0.39 -16.59 -1.45
N SER A 96 1.13 -15.55 -1.07
CA SER A 96 0.58 -14.20 -0.83
C SER A 96 -0.64 -14.23 0.11
N CYS A 97 -0.60 -15.04 1.17
CA CYS A 97 -1.71 -15.33 2.06
C CYS A 97 -2.05 -14.14 2.97
N ASN A 98 -3.22 -13.52 2.81
CA ASN A 98 -3.63 -12.38 3.65
C ASN A 98 -3.73 -12.75 5.13
N PRO A 99 -4.39 -13.84 5.56
CA PRO A 99 -4.45 -14.24 6.97
C PRO A 99 -3.07 -14.36 7.64
N VAL A 100 -2.09 -14.94 6.94
CA VAL A 100 -0.71 -15.04 7.48
C VAL A 100 -0.12 -13.64 7.71
N PHE A 101 -0.24 -12.74 6.73
CA PHE A 101 0.30 -11.39 6.88
C PHE A 101 -0.44 -10.53 7.89
N ILE A 102 -1.75 -10.74 8.09
CA ILE A 102 -2.51 -10.13 9.18
C ILE A 102 -1.92 -10.57 10.53
N ASP A 103 -1.76 -11.88 10.74
CA ASP A 103 -1.20 -12.41 11.98
C ASP A 103 0.23 -11.93 12.23
N VAL A 104 1.03 -11.87 11.19
CA VAL A 104 2.41 -11.36 11.24
C VAL A 104 2.44 -9.89 11.62
N GLY A 105 1.65 -9.04 10.97
CA GLY A 105 1.59 -7.61 11.29
C GLY A 105 1.10 -7.34 12.70
N LEU A 106 0.08 -8.08 13.17
CA LEU A 106 -0.40 -7.98 14.55
C LEU A 106 0.66 -8.41 15.56
N LYS A 107 1.48 -9.42 15.25
CA LYS A 107 2.63 -9.82 16.08
C LYS A 107 3.74 -8.77 16.11
N VAL A 108 4.02 -8.09 15.01
CA VAL A 108 4.97 -6.96 14.97
C VAL A 108 4.47 -5.83 15.84
N GLY A 109 3.19 -5.52 15.77
CA GLY A 109 2.54 -4.46 16.51
C GLY A 109 2.83 -3.07 15.96
N VAL A 110 1.93 -2.12 16.23
CA VAL A 110 1.91 -0.77 15.61
C VAL A 110 3.25 -0.05 15.73
N LYS A 111 3.82 0.01 16.94
CA LYS A 111 5.05 0.80 17.17
C LYS A 111 6.24 0.31 16.37
N LYS A 112 6.47 -1.01 16.34
CA LYS A 112 7.57 -1.61 15.58
C LYS A 112 7.32 -1.50 14.08
N PHE A 113 6.07 -1.70 13.64
CA PHE A 113 5.67 -1.57 12.25
C PHE A 113 5.98 -0.17 11.71
N TYR A 114 5.54 0.89 12.40
CA TYR A 114 5.84 2.27 12.01
C TYR A 114 7.32 2.61 12.05
N LYS A 115 8.06 2.07 13.02
CA LYS A 115 9.52 2.24 13.07
C LYS A 115 10.21 1.65 11.83
N GLU A 116 9.75 0.51 11.34
CA GLU A 116 10.30 -0.07 10.11
C GLU A 116 9.88 0.71 8.86
N LEU A 117 8.64 1.24 8.80
CA LEU A 117 8.23 2.13 7.73
C LEU A 117 9.12 3.39 7.66
N ASP A 118 9.44 3.96 8.81
CA ASP A 118 10.32 5.15 8.90
C ASP A 118 11.74 4.82 8.44
N LYS A 119 12.32 3.71 8.90
CA LYS A 119 13.63 3.24 8.44
C LYS A 119 13.73 3.03 6.93
N LEU A 120 12.63 2.56 6.32
CA LEU A 120 12.54 2.34 4.87
C LEU A 120 12.18 3.62 4.09
N GLY A 121 12.06 4.78 4.77
CA GLY A 121 11.74 6.05 4.14
C GLY A 121 10.28 6.19 3.67
N LEU A 122 9.40 5.25 4.04
CA LEU A 122 8.01 5.20 3.56
C LEU A 122 7.07 6.23 4.22
N LEU A 123 7.53 6.91 5.27
CA LEU A 123 6.76 7.96 5.96
C LEU A 123 7.12 9.38 5.51
N GLN A 124 8.14 9.54 4.68
CA GLN A 124 8.66 10.83 4.25
C GLN A 124 8.71 10.91 2.72
N LYS A 125 8.72 12.12 2.20
CA LYS A 125 8.99 12.33 0.77
C LYS A 125 10.41 11.88 0.43
N THR A 126 10.61 11.38 -0.79
CA THR A 126 11.94 10.93 -1.24
C THR A 126 12.93 12.08 -1.42
N GLY A 127 12.43 13.30 -1.58
CA GLY A 127 13.27 14.48 -1.87
C GLY A 127 13.74 14.52 -3.33
N ILE A 128 13.08 13.81 -4.23
CA ILE A 128 13.36 13.89 -5.66
C ILE A 128 13.24 15.34 -6.13
N ASP A 129 14.17 15.81 -6.95
CA ASP A 129 14.29 17.20 -7.41
C ASP A 129 13.24 17.61 -8.47
N ILE A 130 12.20 16.81 -8.64
CA ILE A 130 11.07 17.08 -9.53
C ILE A 130 9.91 17.63 -8.71
N PRO A 131 9.28 18.77 -9.11
CA PRO A 131 8.21 19.38 -8.35
C PRO A 131 6.93 18.50 -8.34
N GLY A 132 6.17 18.60 -7.24
CA GLY A 132 4.85 17.99 -7.11
C GLY A 132 4.85 16.60 -6.48
N GLU A 133 5.92 16.18 -5.81
CA GLU A 133 5.94 14.92 -5.06
C GLU A 133 4.82 14.91 -4.01
N ALA A 134 3.93 13.93 -4.08
CA ALA A 134 2.90 13.69 -3.08
C ALA A 134 3.50 13.03 -1.83
N GLY A 135 2.93 13.32 -0.68
CA GLY A 135 3.31 12.64 0.57
C GLY A 135 2.53 11.35 0.79
N THR A 136 3.05 10.48 1.62
CA THR A 136 2.36 9.28 2.13
C THR A 136 1.07 9.67 2.83
N ILE A 137 -0.02 9.00 2.50
CA ILE A 137 -1.31 9.10 3.19
C ILE A 137 -1.44 7.88 4.09
N ILE A 138 -1.24 8.06 5.39
CA ILE A 138 -1.24 6.97 6.37
C ILE A 138 -1.89 7.44 7.67
N HIS A 139 -2.47 6.51 8.42
CA HIS A 139 -3.05 6.79 9.73
C HIS A 139 -1.98 7.31 10.71
N GLN A 140 -2.35 8.25 11.56
CA GLN A 140 -1.47 8.62 12.68
C GLN A 140 -1.37 7.44 13.64
N ILE A 141 -0.17 7.16 14.15
CA ILE A 141 0.13 5.99 15.01
C ILE A 141 -0.85 5.82 16.18
N LYS A 142 -1.33 6.93 16.75
CA LYS A 142 -2.29 6.92 17.88
C LYS A 142 -3.69 6.46 17.48
N ASN A 143 -4.02 6.48 16.18
CA ASN A 143 -5.33 6.12 15.65
C ASN A 143 -5.33 4.72 14.97
N VAL A 144 -4.21 4.00 15.05
CA VAL A 144 -4.09 2.66 14.46
C VAL A 144 -4.53 1.62 15.46
N GLY A 145 -5.69 1.02 15.21
CA GLY A 145 -6.17 -0.17 15.90
C GLY A 145 -5.71 -1.47 15.23
N ASN A 146 -6.23 -2.60 15.71
CA ASN A 146 -5.90 -3.90 15.15
C ASN A 146 -6.34 -4.04 13.68
N VAL A 147 -7.51 -3.49 13.34
CA VAL A 147 -8.08 -3.59 11.97
C VAL A 147 -7.22 -2.81 10.99
N GLU A 148 -6.83 -1.58 11.32
CA GLU A 148 -5.96 -0.76 10.49
C GLU A 148 -4.60 -1.44 10.30
N LEU A 149 -3.98 -1.93 11.37
CA LEU A 149 -2.70 -2.64 11.30
C LEU A 149 -2.81 -3.91 10.45
N ALA A 150 -3.90 -4.66 10.61
CA ALA A 150 -4.17 -5.87 9.83
C ALA A 150 -4.25 -5.58 8.34
N THR A 151 -4.97 -4.53 7.93
CA THR A 151 -5.11 -4.15 6.52
C THR A 151 -3.82 -3.56 5.96
N MET A 152 -3.11 -2.75 6.74
CA MET A 152 -1.79 -2.22 6.38
C MET A 152 -0.76 -3.33 6.16
N SER A 153 -0.86 -4.44 6.89
CA SER A 153 0.08 -5.58 6.78
C SER A 153 0.11 -6.23 5.38
N PHE A 154 -0.93 -6.05 4.58
CA PHE A 154 -0.96 -6.53 3.19
C PHE A 154 -1.18 -5.39 2.17
N GLY A 155 -0.87 -4.14 2.59
CA GLY A 155 -0.77 -2.98 1.70
C GLY A 155 -2.08 -2.29 1.38
N GLN A 156 -3.06 -2.31 2.29
CA GLN A 156 -4.32 -1.58 2.18
C GLN A 156 -4.50 -0.56 3.31
N SER A 157 -5.46 0.34 3.17
CA SER A 157 -5.80 1.40 4.15
C SER A 157 -4.72 2.48 4.34
N PHE A 158 -3.80 2.61 3.42
CA PHE A 158 -2.83 3.72 3.30
C PHE A 158 -2.38 3.84 1.85
N GLN A 159 -1.78 4.98 1.51
CA GLN A 159 -1.31 5.23 0.15
C GLN A 159 0.10 5.79 0.15
N ILE A 160 0.90 5.36 -0.80
CA ILE A 160 2.26 5.82 -1.07
C ILE A 160 2.42 6.11 -2.55
N THR A 161 3.42 6.92 -2.91
CA THR A 161 3.74 7.13 -4.33
C THR A 161 4.55 5.96 -4.88
N PRO A 162 4.47 5.68 -6.20
CA PRO A 162 5.35 4.68 -6.81
C PRO A 162 6.84 4.92 -6.52
N VAL A 163 7.29 6.18 -6.55
CA VAL A 163 8.70 6.50 -6.29
C VAL A 163 9.14 6.22 -4.86
N GLN A 164 8.25 6.36 -3.87
CA GLN A 164 8.57 6.00 -2.48
C GLN A 164 8.69 4.49 -2.28
N TYR A 165 8.11 3.72 -3.19
CA TYR A 165 8.04 2.26 -3.05
C TYR A 165 9.15 1.53 -3.84
N LEU A 166 9.92 2.25 -4.63
CA LEU A 166 11.08 1.73 -5.38
C LEU A 166 12.36 1.76 -4.55
#